data_52ff25ee96255d233f74c1415391eb1e
#
_entry.id   52ff25ee96255d233f74c1415391eb1e
#
_cell.length_a   1.000
_cell.length_b   1.000
_cell.length_c   1.000
_cell.angle_alpha   90.00
_cell.angle_beta   90.00
_cell.angle_gamma   90.00
#
_symmetry.space_group_name_H-M   'P 1'
#
loop_
_entity.id
_entity.type
_entity.pdbx_description
1 polymer ?
#
loop_
_entity_poly.entity_id
_entity_poly.type
_entity_poly.pdbx_seq_one_letter_code
_entity_poly.pdbx_strand_id
1 'polypeptide(L)'
;MLGLLAILHAMETEVGAAIDFTRDVYPILSDRCFACHGPDAEARKADLRLDQEGFITASSSEGERLVQPGDAASSTLIARIHSEDPDSVMPPPESFLTLNPDEKATLSQWINEGASWGKHWAFERVVAPKIPQMDGVPPAPHPIDAFIEKTLSVKGLSTREEASRERLLRRVHLDLTGLPPSPDTLERFLSDPDPLAYERMVDQLLASEHYGERMAMEWLDVARFADTYGY
;
A
#
# COMPACT_ATOMS: atom_id res chain seq x y z
N MET A 1 -30.19 -32.23 38.02
CA MET A 1 -30.54 -31.02 37.28
C MET A 1 -29.22 -30.37 36.87
N LEU A 2 -28.73 -30.70 35.65
CA LEU A 2 -27.54 -30.06 35.07
C LEU A 2 -28.04 -28.89 34.21
N GLY A 3 -27.63 -27.67 34.59
CA GLY A 3 -27.88 -26.48 33.81
C GLY A 3 -26.90 -26.36 32.66
N LEU A 4 -27.42 -26.41 31.44
CA LEU A 4 -26.70 -26.18 30.21
C LEU A 4 -26.51 -24.66 30.04
N LEU A 5 -25.31 -24.14 30.34
CA LEU A 5 -24.94 -22.74 30.01
C LEU A 5 -24.64 -22.70 28.51
N ALA A 6 -25.56 -22.17 27.72
CA ALA A 6 -25.33 -21.83 26.32
C ALA A 6 -24.45 -20.57 26.28
N ILE A 7 -23.18 -20.73 25.88
CA ILE A 7 -22.29 -19.60 25.55
C ILE A 7 -22.74 -19.08 24.20
N LEU A 8 -23.50 -17.96 24.20
CA LEU A 8 -23.71 -17.15 23.02
C LEU A 8 -22.34 -16.49 22.66
N HIS A 9 -21.67 -17.03 21.67
CA HIS A 9 -20.63 -16.27 20.95
C HIS A 9 -21.37 -15.21 20.14
N ALA A 10 -21.35 -13.98 20.61
CA ALA A 10 -21.64 -12.84 19.76
C ALA A 10 -20.57 -12.84 18.67
N MET A 11 -20.96 -13.16 17.44
CA MET A 11 -20.18 -12.82 16.24
C MET A 11 -20.19 -11.29 16.18
N GLU A 12 -19.15 -10.66 16.73
CA GLU A 12 -18.81 -9.30 16.37
C GLU A 12 -18.51 -9.33 14.87
N THR A 13 -19.46 -8.87 14.09
CA THR A 13 -19.19 -8.52 12.68
C THR A 13 -18.10 -7.46 12.73
N GLU A 14 -16.88 -7.82 12.31
CA GLU A 14 -15.87 -6.82 11.98
C GLU A 14 -16.55 -5.83 11.04
N VAL A 15 -16.82 -4.64 11.53
CA VAL A 15 -17.21 -3.52 10.67
C VAL A 15 -15.98 -3.31 9.78
N GLY A 16 -16.07 -3.77 8.55
CA GLY A 16 -15.00 -3.64 7.57
C GLY A 16 -14.51 -2.19 7.57
N ALA A 17 -13.20 -1.99 7.54
CA ALA A 17 -12.64 -0.64 7.46
C ALA A 17 -13.30 0.08 6.28
N ALA A 18 -13.70 1.35 6.50
CA ALA A 18 -14.29 2.18 5.45
C ALA A 18 -13.38 2.20 4.21
N ILE A 19 -13.99 2.15 3.04
CA ILE A 19 -13.25 2.17 1.77
C ILE A 19 -12.54 3.51 1.62
N ASP A 20 -11.23 3.44 1.45
CA ASP A 20 -10.39 4.60 1.11
C ASP A 20 -10.24 4.70 -0.41
N PHE A 21 -10.64 5.83 -0.99
CA PHE A 21 -10.60 6.01 -2.44
C PHE A 21 -9.20 5.80 -3.02
N THR A 22 -8.18 6.40 -2.42
CA THR A 22 -6.82 6.38 -2.95
C THR A 22 -6.16 5.00 -2.84
N ARG A 23 -6.45 4.28 -1.76
CA ARG A 23 -5.88 2.97 -1.48
C ARG A 23 -6.63 1.84 -2.19
N ASP A 24 -7.97 1.89 -2.19
CA ASP A 24 -8.81 0.75 -2.54
C ASP A 24 -9.49 0.92 -3.91
N VAL A 25 -9.88 2.14 -4.30
CA VAL A 25 -10.66 2.41 -5.51
C VAL A 25 -9.79 2.90 -6.67
N TYR A 26 -8.93 3.88 -6.42
CA TYR A 26 -8.09 4.47 -7.47
C TYR A 26 -7.24 3.45 -8.23
N PRO A 27 -6.59 2.45 -7.59
CA PRO A 27 -5.86 1.41 -8.32
C PRO A 27 -6.75 0.61 -9.27
N ILE A 28 -7.98 0.28 -8.86
CA ILE A 28 -8.93 -0.44 -9.71
C ILE A 28 -9.29 0.40 -10.95
N LEU A 29 -9.64 1.67 -10.75
CA LEU A 29 -9.98 2.58 -11.85
C LEU A 29 -8.79 2.80 -12.78
N SER A 30 -7.59 2.99 -12.23
CA SER A 30 -6.35 3.18 -12.98
C SER A 30 -6.04 1.98 -13.87
N ASP A 31 -6.08 0.79 -13.32
CA ASP A 31 -5.66 -0.42 -14.01
C ASP A 31 -6.70 -0.96 -14.99
N ARG A 32 -8.00 -0.74 -14.71
CA ARG A 32 -9.10 -1.35 -15.48
C ARG A 32 -9.84 -0.38 -16.38
N CYS A 33 -9.81 0.93 -16.10
CA CYS A 33 -10.69 1.90 -16.74
C CYS A 33 -9.95 3.03 -17.44
N PHE A 34 -8.83 3.54 -16.89
CA PHE A 34 -8.18 4.76 -17.40
C PHE A 34 -7.57 4.63 -18.79
N ALA A 35 -7.28 3.43 -19.27
CA ALA A 35 -6.83 3.23 -20.64
C ALA A 35 -7.84 3.78 -21.67
N CYS A 36 -9.15 3.72 -21.35
CA CYS A 36 -10.23 4.22 -22.22
C CYS A 36 -10.99 5.40 -21.61
N HIS A 37 -10.97 5.61 -20.30
CA HIS A 37 -11.71 6.64 -19.58
C HIS A 37 -10.81 7.48 -18.66
N GLY A 38 -9.60 7.76 -19.10
CA GLY A 38 -8.56 8.47 -18.36
C GLY A 38 -8.12 9.78 -18.98
N PRO A 39 -6.93 10.26 -18.60
CA PRO A 39 -6.41 11.57 -19.01
C PRO A 39 -6.05 11.65 -20.50
N ASP A 40 -5.73 10.53 -21.16
CA ASP A 40 -5.35 10.53 -22.56
C ASP A 40 -6.55 10.87 -23.46
N ALA A 41 -6.49 12.04 -24.09
CA ALA A 41 -7.57 12.54 -24.93
C ALA A 41 -7.73 11.76 -26.26
N GLU A 42 -6.66 11.15 -26.77
CA GLU A 42 -6.69 10.40 -28.03
C GLU A 42 -7.27 9.00 -27.83
N ALA A 43 -6.99 8.37 -26.69
CA ALA A 43 -7.52 7.05 -26.36
C ALA A 43 -8.92 7.10 -25.74
N ARG A 44 -9.39 8.29 -25.30
CA ARG A 44 -10.62 8.45 -24.52
C ARG A 44 -11.87 8.04 -25.31
N LYS A 45 -12.71 7.25 -24.66
CA LYS A 45 -14.00 6.81 -25.17
C LYS A 45 -15.14 7.52 -24.44
N ALA A 46 -16.24 7.76 -25.17
CA ALA A 46 -17.46 8.40 -24.67
C ALA A 46 -17.23 9.76 -23.96
N ASP A 47 -16.09 10.41 -24.20
CA ASP A 47 -15.65 11.65 -23.51
C ASP A 47 -15.68 11.55 -21.97
N LEU A 48 -15.57 10.33 -21.43
CA LEU A 48 -15.69 10.04 -20.00
C LEU A 48 -14.34 10.09 -19.31
N ARG A 49 -14.29 10.78 -18.15
CA ARG A 49 -13.10 10.99 -17.31
C ARG A 49 -13.32 10.37 -15.91
N LEU A 50 -12.90 9.11 -15.72
CA LEU A 50 -12.97 8.44 -14.42
C LEU A 50 -11.82 8.81 -13.48
N ASP A 51 -10.88 9.60 -13.94
CA ASP A 51 -9.78 10.17 -13.18
C ASP A 51 -10.11 11.53 -12.55
N GLN A 52 -11.36 12.03 -12.72
CA GLN A 52 -11.82 13.31 -12.20
C GLN A 52 -13.16 13.18 -11.48
N GLU A 53 -13.20 13.65 -10.23
CA GLU A 53 -14.38 13.60 -9.37
C GLU A 53 -15.65 14.18 -10.05
N GLY A 54 -15.51 15.35 -10.66
CA GLY A 54 -16.64 16.04 -11.28
C GLY A 54 -17.32 15.27 -12.41
N PHE A 55 -16.59 14.42 -13.13
CA PHE A 55 -17.16 13.58 -14.20
C PHE A 55 -17.87 12.35 -13.65
N ILE A 56 -17.34 11.75 -12.57
CA ILE A 56 -17.93 10.54 -11.98
C ILE A 56 -19.32 10.83 -11.39
N THR A 57 -19.48 11.99 -10.76
CA THR A 57 -20.73 12.38 -10.11
C THR A 57 -21.67 13.17 -11.01
N ALA A 58 -21.24 13.51 -12.25
CA ALA A 58 -22.06 14.22 -13.21
C ALA A 58 -23.25 13.36 -13.69
N SER A 59 -24.35 14.02 -14.03
CA SER A 59 -25.47 13.36 -14.70
C SER A 59 -25.27 13.45 -16.21
N SER A 60 -25.64 12.39 -16.94
CA SER A 60 -25.74 12.40 -18.39
C SER A 60 -26.86 13.34 -18.84
N SER A 61 -26.92 13.66 -20.15
CA SER A 61 -28.01 14.40 -20.75
C SER A 61 -29.39 13.73 -20.60
N GLU A 62 -29.41 12.42 -20.34
CA GLU A 62 -30.60 11.62 -20.10
C GLU A 62 -30.98 11.50 -18.61
N GLY A 63 -30.20 12.18 -17.73
CA GLY A 63 -30.45 12.18 -16.29
C GLY A 63 -29.87 10.98 -15.55
N GLU A 64 -29.24 10.04 -16.22
CA GLU A 64 -28.54 8.91 -15.60
C GLU A 64 -27.23 9.39 -14.98
N ARG A 65 -26.91 8.87 -13.80
CA ARG A 65 -25.64 9.14 -13.14
C ARG A 65 -24.71 7.94 -13.25
N LEU A 66 -23.48 8.21 -13.65
CA LEU A 66 -22.44 7.19 -13.66
C LEU A 66 -22.24 6.59 -12.27
N VAL A 67 -22.12 7.43 -11.25
CA VAL A 67 -22.10 7.07 -9.84
C VAL A 67 -23.14 7.88 -9.10
N GLN A 68 -24.07 7.20 -8.43
CA GLN A 68 -25.02 7.79 -7.50
C GLN A 68 -24.50 7.59 -6.08
N PRO A 69 -23.93 8.62 -5.44
CA PRO A 69 -23.41 8.48 -4.08
C PRO A 69 -24.47 7.95 -3.11
N GLY A 70 -24.11 6.91 -2.36
CA GLY A 70 -25.01 6.22 -1.43
C GLY A 70 -25.89 5.14 -2.05
N ASP A 71 -25.87 4.97 -3.38
CA ASP A 71 -26.73 4.00 -4.09
C ASP A 71 -26.01 3.35 -5.26
N ALA A 72 -25.32 2.25 -4.99
CA ALA A 72 -24.63 1.46 -6.00
C ALA A 72 -25.59 0.86 -7.03
N ALA A 73 -26.81 0.46 -6.60
CA ALA A 73 -27.78 -0.18 -7.49
C ALA A 73 -28.31 0.76 -8.59
N SER A 74 -28.38 2.05 -8.31
CA SER A 74 -28.80 3.09 -9.26
C SER A 74 -27.63 3.71 -10.03
N SER A 75 -26.42 3.17 -9.87
CA SER A 75 -25.22 3.66 -10.53
C SER A 75 -24.97 2.91 -11.85
N THR A 76 -24.86 3.65 -12.97
CA THR A 76 -24.59 3.07 -14.29
C THR A 76 -23.24 2.34 -14.32
N LEU A 77 -22.24 2.80 -13.56
CA LEU A 77 -20.96 2.10 -13.40
C LEU A 77 -21.18 0.66 -12.96
N ILE A 78 -21.99 0.45 -11.91
CA ILE A 78 -22.25 -0.88 -11.36
C ILE A 78 -23.05 -1.74 -12.35
N ALA A 79 -24.05 -1.17 -13.02
CA ALA A 79 -24.79 -1.88 -14.06
C ALA A 79 -23.86 -2.37 -15.18
N ARG A 80 -22.91 -1.53 -15.62
CA ARG A 80 -21.95 -1.86 -16.67
C ARG A 80 -20.95 -2.94 -16.25
N ILE A 81 -20.35 -2.87 -15.05
CA ILE A 81 -19.36 -3.86 -14.63
C ILE A 81 -19.98 -5.22 -14.27
N HIS A 82 -21.28 -5.29 -14.07
CA HIS A 82 -22.02 -6.53 -13.81
C HIS A 82 -22.82 -7.03 -15.03
N SER A 83 -22.81 -6.31 -16.15
CA SER A 83 -23.50 -6.75 -17.37
C SER A 83 -22.93 -8.08 -17.88
N GLU A 84 -23.80 -8.93 -18.38
CA GLU A 84 -23.44 -10.17 -19.12
C GLU A 84 -23.48 -9.96 -20.63
N ASP A 85 -24.04 -8.84 -21.08
CA ASP A 85 -24.09 -8.45 -22.47
C ASP A 85 -22.75 -7.90 -22.94
N PRO A 86 -22.08 -8.53 -23.93
CA PRO A 86 -20.77 -8.11 -24.40
C PRO A 86 -20.72 -6.69 -24.98
N ASP A 87 -21.85 -6.15 -25.45
CA ASP A 87 -21.94 -4.79 -25.98
C ASP A 87 -22.12 -3.74 -24.86
N SER A 88 -22.43 -4.17 -23.65
CA SER A 88 -22.72 -3.31 -22.51
C SER A 88 -21.71 -3.44 -21.38
N VAL A 89 -21.04 -4.58 -21.26
CA VAL A 89 -20.11 -4.86 -20.14
C VAL A 89 -18.88 -3.95 -20.19
N MET A 90 -18.42 -3.51 -19.01
CA MET A 90 -17.17 -2.75 -18.86
C MET A 90 -16.25 -3.44 -17.85
N PRO A 91 -14.96 -3.57 -18.17
CA PRO A 91 -14.30 -3.28 -19.46
C PRO A 91 -14.83 -4.18 -20.59
N PRO A 92 -14.81 -3.70 -21.86
CA PRO A 92 -15.30 -4.49 -22.98
C PRO A 92 -14.37 -5.67 -23.27
N PRO A 93 -14.89 -6.82 -23.78
CA PRO A 93 -14.11 -8.04 -23.96
C PRO A 93 -12.85 -7.87 -24.82
N GLU A 94 -12.88 -7.01 -25.82
CA GLU A 94 -11.75 -6.74 -26.70
C GLU A 94 -10.59 -5.98 -26.02
N SER A 95 -10.81 -5.44 -24.83
CA SER A 95 -9.75 -4.80 -24.05
C SER A 95 -8.83 -5.79 -23.34
N PHE A 96 -9.25 -7.05 -23.21
CA PHE A 96 -8.60 -8.09 -22.40
C PHE A 96 -8.44 -7.73 -20.91
N LEU A 97 -9.16 -6.72 -20.44
CA LEU A 97 -9.22 -6.31 -19.03
C LEU A 97 -10.47 -6.91 -18.39
N THR A 98 -10.35 -7.37 -17.15
CA THR A 98 -11.47 -7.92 -16.39
C THR A 98 -11.42 -7.43 -14.95
N LEU A 99 -12.59 -7.30 -14.33
CA LEU A 99 -12.73 -7.05 -12.90
C LEU A 99 -13.01 -8.37 -12.17
N ASN A 100 -12.23 -8.65 -11.14
CA ASN A 100 -12.53 -9.78 -10.27
C ASN A 100 -13.69 -9.46 -9.30
N PRO A 101 -14.26 -10.47 -8.61
CA PRO A 101 -15.39 -10.25 -7.69
C PRO A 101 -15.09 -9.25 -6.56
N ASP A 102 -13.88 -9.23 -6.03
CA ASP A 102 -13.48 -8.35 -4.93
C ASP A 102 -13.37 -6.89 -5.42
N GLU A 103 -12.81 -6.66 -6.61
CA GLU A 103 -12.77 -5.33 -7.25
C GLU A 103 -14.18 -4.78 -7.47
N LYS A 104 -15.13 -5.61 -7.94
CA LYS A 104 -16.54 -5.22 -8.12
C LYS A 104 -17.21 -4.92 -6.78
N ALA A 105 -16.96 -5.72 -5.76
CA ALA A 105 -17.48 -5.50 -4.41
C ALA A 105 -16.94 -4.20 -3.81
N THR A 106 -15.64 -3.92 -3.96
CA THR A 106 -14.99 -2.69 -3.49
C THR A 106 -15.62 -1.45 -4.12
N LEU A 107 -15.83 -1.44 -5.45
CA LEU A 107 -16.48 -0.34 -6.14
C LEU A 107 -17.93 -0.14 -5.67
N SER A 108 -18.67 -1.23 -5.47
CA SER A 108 -20.05 -1.17 -4.98
C SER A 108 -20.12 -0.64 -3.55
N GLN A 109 -19.22 -1.09 -2.69
CA GLN A 109 -19.14 -0.63 -1.30
C GLN A 109 -18.75 0.86 -1.24
N TRP A 110 -17.73 1.29 -1.99
CA TRP A 110 -17.35 2.69 -2.10
C TRP A 110 -18.51 3.61 -2.44
N ILE A 111 -19.31 3.20 -3.45
CA ILE A 111 -20.49 3.98 -3.84
C ILE A 111 -21.53 4.02 -2.73
N ASN A 112 -21.82 2.90 -2.08
CA ASN A 112 -22.78 2.83 -0.97
C ASN A 112 -22.33 3.65 0.24
N GLU A 113 -21.04 3.78 0.47
CA GLU A 113 -20.45 4.64 1.50
C GLU A 113 -20.42 6.12 1.13
N GLY A 114 -20.99 6.50 -0.01
CA GLY A 114 -21.14 7.89 -0.44
C GLY A 114 -20.19 8.32 -1.56
N ALA A 115 -19.44 7.40 -2.16
CA ALA A 115 -18.49 7.67 -3.25
C ALA A 115 -17.49 8.80 -2.93
N SER A 116 -16.99 8.82 -1.70
CA SER A 116 -16.05 9.84 -1.25
C SER A 116 -14.78 9.81 -2.10
N TRP A 117 -14.42 10.98 -2.65
CA TRP A 117 -13.20 11.12 -3.45
C TRP A 117 -12.03 11.53 -2.56
N GLY A 118 -10.89 10.87 -2.70
CA GLY A 118 -9.66 11.21 -2.00
C GLY A 118 -8.68 11.97 -2.89
N LYS A 119 -7.86 12.81 -2.28
CA LYS A 119 -6.70 13.36 -2.97
C LYS A 119 -5.62 12.29 -3.08
N HIS A 120 -4.75 12.44 -4.07
CA HIS A 120 -3.58 11.57 -4.16
C HIS A 120 -2.77 11.63 -2.86
N TRP A 121 -2.39 10.49 -2.32
CA TRP A 121 -1.74 10.34 -1.01
C TRP A 121 -0.52 11.25 -0.81
N ALA A 122 0.23 11.56 -1.89
CA ALA A 122 1.39 12.44 -1.84
C ALA A 122 1.03 13.90 -1.50
N PHE A 123 -0.24 14.30 -1.64
CA PHE A 123 -0.75 15.64 -1.32
C PHE A 123 -1.60 15.65 -0.05
N GLU A 124 -1.75 14.51 0.61
CA GLU A 124 -2.39 14.43 1.91
C GLU A 124 -1.42 14.78 3.02
N ARG A 125 -1.97 15.42 4.07
CA ARG A 125 -1.16 15.72 5.24
C ARG A 125 -0.77 14.42 5.95
N VAL A 126 0.53 14.24 6.20
CA VAL A 126 1.01 13.12 6.99
C VAL A 126 0.44 13.17 8.40
N VAL A 127 -0.26 12.13 8.80
CA VAL A 127 -0.81 11.93 10.15
C VAL A 127 -0.12 10.75 10.79
N ALA A 128 0.23 10.88 12.07
CA ALA A 128 0.79 9.76 12.82
C ALA A 128 -0.26 8.64 12.95
N PRO A 129 0.02 7.42 12.46
CA PRO A 129 -0.91 6.31 12.60
C PRO A 129 -1.00 5.87 14.05
N LYS A 130 -2.15 5.30 14.44
CA LYS A 130 -2.28 4.65 15.74
C LYS A 130 -1.41 3.40 15.78
N ILE A 131 -0.47 3.35 16.73
CA ILE A 131 0.40 2.18 16.91
C ILE A 131 -0.46 0.98 17.33
N PRO A 132 -0.38 -0.16 16.61
CA PRO A 132 -1.13 -1.36 16.96
C PRO A 132 -0.74 -1.88 18.36
N GLN A 133 -1.73 -2.37 19.07
CA GLN A 133 -1.53 -3.12 20.31
C GLN A 133 -2.16 -4.50 20.12
N MET A 134 -1.49 -5.54 20.57
CA MET A 134 -1.99 -6.91 20.54
C MET A 134 -2.33 -7.35 21.96
N ASP A 135 -3.51 -7.92 22.14
CA ASP A 135 -3.97 -8.37 23.44
C ASP A 135 -3.07 -9.50 23.97
N GLY A 136 -2.65 -9.35 25.23
CA GLY A 136 -1.79 -10.35 25.90
C GLY A 136 -0.31 -10.35 25.44
N VAL A 137 0.10 -9.44 24.58
CA VAL A 137 1.49 -9.28 24.13
C VAL A 137 2.05 -7.98 24.70
N PRO A 138 3.27 -8.00 25.32
CA PRO A 138 3.92 -6.76 25.74
C PRO A 138 4.09 -5.79 24.56
N PRO A 139 4.04 -4.47 24.79
CA PRO A 139 4.31 -3.49 23.74
C PRO A 139 5.66 -3.76 23.07
N ALA A 140 5.69 -3.71 21.74
CA ALA A 140 6.93 -3.83 20.99
C ALA A 140 7.91 -2.71 21.37
N PRO A 141 9.22 -2.98 21.42
CA PRO A 141 10.24 -2.00 21.80
C PRO A 141 10.25 -0.77 20.89
N HIS A 142 9.89 -0.96 19.64
CA HIS A 142 9.84 0.11 18.64
C HIS A 142 8.49 0.12 17.90
N PRO A 143 7.91 1.29 17.59
CA PRO A 143 6.63 1.38 16.89
C PRO A 143 6.57 0.63 15.56
N ILE A 144 7.65 0.59 14.80
CA ILE A 144 7.72 -0.17 13.53
C ILE A 144 7.51 -1.66 13.78
N ASP A 145 8.11 -2.20 14.84
CA ASP A 145 7.96 -3.62 15.19
C ASP A 145 6.50 -3.96 15.49
N ALA A 146 5.76 -3.06 16.15
CA ALA A 146 4.34 -3.26 16.42
C ALA A 146 3.51 -3.44 15.14
N PHE A 147 3.79 -2.69 14.06
CA PHE A 147 3.13 -2.85 12.78
C PHE A 147 3.51 -4.17 12.08
N ILE A 148 4.81 -4.52 12.14
CA ILE A 148 5.31 -5.77 11.56
C ILE A 148 4.71 -6.97 12.29
N GLU A 149 4.77 -7.00 13.62
CA GLU A 149 4.25 -8.08 14.45
C GLU A 149 2.74 -8.26 14.28
N LYS A 150 1.98 -7.16 14.20
CA LYS A 150 0.55 -7.21 13.88
C LYS A 150 0.29 -7.89 12.54
N THR A 151 1.04 -7.53 11.52
CA THR A 151 0.89 -8.11 10.18
C THR A 151 1.28 -9.59 10.14
N LEU A 152 2.37 -9.96 10.82
CA LEU A 152 2.80 -11.35 10.94
C LEU A 152 1.76 -12.20 11.67
N SER A 153 1.23 -11.69 12.79
CA SER A 153 0.19 -12.37 13.58
C SER A 153 -1.05 -12.69 12.75
N VAL A 154 -1.55 -11.75 11.95
CA VAL A 154 -2.70 -11.97 11.05
C VAL A 154 -2.44 -13.10 10.05
N LYS A 155 -1.17 -13.28 9.63
CA LYS A 155 -0.75 -14.33 8.71
C LYS A 155 -0.34 -15.64 9.40
N GLY A 156 -0.47 -15.75 10.72
CA GLY A 156 -0.02 -16.91 11.50
C GLY A 156 1.51 -17.08 11.50
N LEU A 157 2.26 -15.99 11.30
CA LEU A 157 3.72 -15.97 11.28
C LEU A 157 4.26 -15.27 12.54
N SER A 158 5.53 -15.48 12.83
CA SER A 158 6.27 -14.79 13.88
C SER A 158 7.62 -14.30 13.39
N THR A 159 8.20 -13.34 14.11
CA THR A 159 9.57 -12.91 13.89
C THR A 159 10.55 -14.07 14.13
N ARG A 160 11.67 -14.05 13.43
CA ARG A 160 12.78 -14.98 13.66
C ARG A 160 13.68 -14.44 14.78
N GLU A 161 14.52 -15.32 15.29
CA GLU A 161 15.62 -14.93 16.17
C GLU A 161 16.52 -13.90 15.50
N GLU A 162 17.18 -13.09 16.32
CA GLU A 162 18.14 -12.10 15.85
C GLU A 162 19.25 -12.77 15.02
N ALA A 163 19.71 -12.08 14.00
CA ALA A 163 20.80 -12.58 13.17
C ALA A 163 22.13 -12.63 13.96
N SER A 164 23.05 -13.54 13.60
CA SER A 164 24.37 -13.57 14.23
C SER A 164 25.10 -12.23 14.06
N ARG A 165 26.02 -11.94 14.99
CA ARG A 165 26.79 -10.69 14.99
C ARG A 165 27.53 -10.45 13.66
N GLU A 166 28.08 -11.50 13.04
CA GLU A 166 28.73 -11.40 11.72
C GLU A 166 27.75 -10.94 10.65
N ARG A 167 26.53 -11.50 10.67
CA ARG A 167 25.49 -11.12 9.69
C ARG A 167 25.00 -9.70 9.90
N LEU A 168 24.83 -9.28 11.16
CA LEU A 168 24.44 -7.90 11.48
C LEU A 168 25.50 -6.92 10.99
N LEU A 169 26.77 -7.17 11.31
CA LEU A 169 27.87 -6.33 10.86
C LEU A 169 27.93 -6.23 9.34
N ARG A 170 27.84 -7.38 8.65
CA ARG A 170 27.86 -7.41 7.19
C ARG A 170 26.69 -6.62 6.59
N ARG A 171 25.48 -6.78 7.12
CA ARG A 171 24.29 -6.08 6.65
C ARG A 171 24.44 -4.57 6.81
N VAL A 172 24.77 -4.10 8.01
CA VAL A 172 24.86 -2.66 8.26
C VAL A 172 25.97 -2.00 7.43
N HIS A 173 27.09 -2.67 7.19
CA HIS A 173 28.11 -2.18 6.29
C HIS A 173 27.61 -2.03 4.84
N LEU A 174 26.98 -3.07 4.30
CA LEU A 174 26.43 -3.04 2.95
C LEU A 174 25.31 -2.03 2.79
N ASP A 175 24.43 -1.91 3.79
CA ASP A 175 23.31 -0.97 3.75
C ASP A 175 23.78 0.49 3.79
N LEU A 176 24.70 0.81 4.71
CA LEU A 176 25.14 2.20 4.91
C LEU A 176 26.25 2.65 3.94
N THR A 177 27.13 1.73 3.52
CA THR A 177 28.30 2.13 2.71
C THR A 177 28.38 1.43 1.36
N GLY A 178 27.58 0.37 1.14
CA GLY A 178 27.71 -0.49 -0.03
C GLY A 178 28.93 -1.40 -0.03
N LEU A 179 29.76 -1.36 1.01
CA LEU A 179 31.02 -2.09 1.13
C LEU A 179 30.96 -3.14 2.24
N PRO A 180 31.58 -4.31 2.10
CA PRO A 180 31.69 -5.29 3.19
C PRO A 180 32.67 -4.79 4.28
N PRO A 181 32.51 -5.25 5.54
CA PRO A 181 33.48 -4.98 6.57
C PRO A 181 34.84 -5.60 6.25
N SER A 182 35.93 -4.94 6.69
CA SER A 182 37.25 -5.56 6.65
C SER A 182 37.38 -6.71 7.66
N PRO A 183 38.28 -7.68 7.46
CA PRO A 183 38.55 -8.74 8.43
C PRO A 183 38.84 -8.20 9.82
N ASP A 184 39.68 -7.15 9.94
CA ASP A 184 40.03 -6.50 11.20
C ASP A 184 38.81 -5.86 11.90
N THR A 185 37.90 -5.26 11.11
CA THR A 185 36.67 -4.71 11.67
C THR A 185 35.75 -5.79 12.19
N LEU A 186 35.66 -6.90 11.47
CA LEU A 186 34.87 -8.06 11.90
C LEU A 186 35.42 -8.64 13.19
N GLU A 187 36.74 -8.87 13.27
CA GLU A 187 37.38 -9.44 14.48
C GLU A 187 37.19 -8.54 15.71
N ARG A 188 37.43 -7.23 15.56
CA ARG A 188 37.18 -6.26 16.64
C ARG A 188 35.74 -6.25 17.11
N PHE A 189 34.79 -6.25 16.18
CA PHE A 189 33.37 -6.23 16.51
C PHE A 189 32.93 -7.52 17.22
N LEU A 190 33.41 -8.69 16.78
CA LEU A 190 33.06 -9.97 17.38
C LEU A 190 33.66 -10.14 18.77
N SER A 191 34.86 -9.58 19.02
CA SER A 191 35.55 -9.63 20.32
C SER A 191 35.06 -8.55 21.32
N ASP A 192 34.29 -7.57 20.86
CA ASP A 192 33.77 -6.49 21.73
C ASP A 192 32.57 -6.98 22.55
N PRO A 193 32.70 -7.09 23.92
CA PRO A 193 31.62 -7.56 24.77
C PRO A 193 30.58 -6.49 25.13
N ASP A 194 30.79 -5.25 24.72
CA ASP A 194 29.90 -4.14 25.05
C ASP A 194 28.55 -4.31 24.34
N PRO A 195 27.41 -4.26 25.06
CA PRO A 195 26.09 -4.34 24.46
C PRO A 195 25.80 -3.22 23.42
N LEU A 196 26.48 -2.07 23.51
CA LEU A 196 26.37 -0.94 22.57
C LEU A 196 27.38 -1.01 21.41
N ALA A 197 28.06 -2.13 21.22
CA ALA A 197 29.04 -2.28 20.14
C ALA A 197 28.41 -2.10 18.74
N TYR A 198 27.16 -2.53 18.56
CA TYR A 198 26.44 -2.39 17.30
C TYR A 198 26.09 -0.94 17.00
N GLU A 199 25.56 -0.21 17.98
CA GLU A 199 25.21 1.20 17.85
C GLU A 199 26.44 2.05 17.53
N ARG A 200 27.55 1.80 18.22
CA ARG A 200 28.83 2.48 17.91
C ARG A 200 29.32 2.20 16.50
N MET A 201 29.14 0.97 16.02
CA MET A 201 29.48 0.64 14.63
C MET A 201 28.60 1.39 13.64
N VAL A 202 27.30 1.49 13.88
CA VAL A 202 26.37 2.29 13.08
C VAL A 202 26.82 3.75 13.05
N ASP A 203 27.13 4.36 14.20
CA ASP A 203 27.59 5.75 14.28
C ASP A 203 28.90 5.98 13.50
N GLN A 204 29.84 5.05 13.57
CA GLN A 204 31.08 5.11 12.80
C GLN A 204 30.85 5.06 11.29
N LEU A 205 29.93 4.19 10.84
CA LEU A 205 29.61 4.08 9.42
C LEU A 205 28.88 5.32 8.92
N LEU A 206 27.96 5.87 9.68
CA LEU A 206 27.26 7.11 9.36
C LEU A 206 28.22 8.32 9.27
N ALA A 207 29.30 8.33 10.06
CA ALA A 207 30.32 9.36 10.02
C ALA A 207 31.38 9.15 8.91
N SER A 208 31.35 8.04 8.19
CA SER A 208 32.34 7.72 7.15
C SER A 208 32.04 8.45 5.83
N GLU A 209 33.10 8.70 5.05
CA GLU A 209 32.96 9.25 3.69
C GLU A 209 32.16 8.32 2.78
N HIS A 210 32.29 7.01 2.94
CA HIS A 210 31.57 6.00 2.15
C HIS A 210 30.06 6.04 2.35
N TYR A 211 29.56 6.50 3.51
CA TYR A 211 28.14 6.76 3.69
C TYR A 211 27.65 7.88 2.76
N GLY A 212 28.43 8.98 2.69
CA GLY A 212 28.12 10.08 1.77
C GLY A 212 28.12 9.63 0.31
N GLU A 213 29.13 8.85 -0.10
CA GLU A 213 29.24 8.29 -1.46
C GLU A 213 28.04 7.38 -1.76
N ARG A 214 27.65 6.52 -0.84
CA ARG A 214 26.49 5.63 -0.99
C ARG A 214 25.18 6.39 -1.14
N MET A 215 24.95 7.40 -0.32
CA MET A 215 23.75 8.23 -0.38
C MET A 215 23.70 9.12 -1.62
N ALA A 216 24.85 9.58 -2.10
CA ALA A 216 24.94 10.39 -3.31
C ALA A 216 24.43 9.66 -4.55
N MET A 217 24.57 8.34 -4.63
CA MET A 217 24.08 7.55 -5.78
C MET A 217 22.57 7.69 -5.97
N GLU A 218 21.79 7.58 -4.89
CA GLU A 218 20.34 7.71 -4.95
C GLU A 218 19.90 9.14 -5.32
N TRP A 219 20.63 10.15 -4.81
CA TRP A 219 20.37 11.54 -5.16
C TRP A 219 20.74 11.87 -6.61
N LEU A 220 21.80 11.26 -7.13
CA LEU A 220 22.19 11.41 -8.53
C LEU A 220 21.14 10.83 -9.49
N ASP A 221 20.53 9.68 -9.13
CA ASP A 221 19.44 9.09 -9.90
C ASP A 221 18.19 10.01 -9.89
N VAL A 222 17.80 10.54 -8.73
CA VAL A 222 16.69 11.49 -8.62
C VAL A 222 16.96 12.77 -9.43
N ALA A 223 18.20 13.27 -9.41
CA ALA A 223 18.63 14.44 -10.17
C ALA A 223 18.83 14.15 -11.66
N ARG A 224 18.71 12.88 -12.10
CA ARG A 224 19.01 12.43 -13.46
C ARG A 224 20.42 12.84 -13.92
N PHE A 225 21.36 12.77 -13.00
CA PHE A 225 22.76 13.10 -13.28
C PHE A 225 23.37 12.07 -14.22
N ALA A 226 24.02 12.56 -15.27
CA ALA A 226 24.66 11.74 -16.31
C ALA A 226 23.68 10.84 -17.10
N ASP A 227 22.38 11.07 -17.03
CA ASP A 227 21.42 10.45 -17.94
C ASP A 227 21.73 10.91 -19.37
N THR A 228 21.91 9.96 -20.28
CA THR A 228 22.17 10.22 -21.69
C THR A 228 21.03 9.72 -22.55
N TYR A 229 20.80 10.35 -23.69
CA TYR A 229 19.85 9.86 -24.69
C TYR A 229 20.43 8.76 -25.59
N GLY A 230 21.55 8.14 -25.19
CA GLY A 230 22.10 6.95 -25.85
C GLY A 230 22.85 7.22 -27.14
N TYR A 231 23.57 8.32 -27.22
CA TYR A 231 24.57 8.48 -28.28
C TYR A 231 25.92 8.00 -27.80
#